data_2484f442fe65ee6f8f88b5a4b3f1412a
#
_entry.id   2484f442fe65ee6f8f88b5a4b3f1412a
#
_cell.length_a   1.000
_cell.length_b   1.000
_cell.length_c   1.000
_cell.angle_alpha   90.00
_cell.angle_beta   90.00
_cell.angle_gamma   90.00
#
_symmetry.space_group_name_H-M   'P 1'
#
loop_
_entity.id
_entity.type
_entity.pdbx_description
1 polymer ?
#
loop_
_entity_poly.entity_id
_entity_poly.type
_entity_poly.pdbx_seq_one_letter_code
_entity_poly.pdbx_strand_id
1 'polypeptide(L)'
;GSEMCIRDSFGKGVHFPHPTGIVIGEGVVIGDKVTIYQNVTLGGARLGDWQKNNYPEIGSNTVIFAGAVIVGRVKIGAGCTIGANSVVLTDVPDGATAVGAPARILYPKNPDPLTASGSLMAAPAALSTGD
;
A
#
# COMPACT_ATOMS: atom_id res chain seq x y z
N GLY A 1 -0.72 21.20 -5.54
CA GLY A 1 -0.78 21.04 -5.24
C GLY A 1 -1.11 20.48 -4.40
N SER A 2 -0.88 20.22 -4.39
CA SER A 2 -1.07 19.77 -3.86
C SER A 2 -1.20 20.03 -2.73
N GLU A 3 -2.03 20.33 -2.50
CA GLU A 3 -2.41 20.56 -1.46
C GLU A 3 -2.57 19.63 -0.59
N MET A 4 -2.10 18.58 -0.78
CA MET A 4 -2.03 17.65 0.09
C MET A 4 -1.47 18.27 1.19
N CYS A 5 -2.09 18.41 2.19
CA CYS A 5 -1.57 18.94 3.29
C CYS A 5 -0.51 18.14 3.80
N ILE A 6 0.55 18.70 4.02
CA ILE A 6 1.63 18.01 4.64
C ILE A 6 1.33 17.94 6.08
N ARG A 7 1.24 16.74 6.62
CA ARG A 7 0.93 16.61 8.00
C ARG A 7 2.07 16.01 8.73
N ASP A 8 2.06 16.16 10.03
CA ASP A 8 3.10 15.57 10.86
C ASP A 8 3.13 14.07 10.72
N SER A 9 2.03 13.47 10.29
CA SER A 9 1.97 12.04 10.12
C SER A 9 2.60 11.55 8.82
N PHE A 10 3.08 12.45 7.99
CA PHE A 10 3.76 12.04 6.77
C PHE A 10 5.25 11.96 7.06
N GLY A 11 5.87 10.90 6.63
CA GLY A 11 7.30 10.77 6.75
C GLY A 11 8.04 11.60 5.75
N LYS A 12 9.35 11.45 5.71
CA LYS A 12 10.18 12.22 4.80
C LYS A 12 10.25 11.53 3.47
N GLY A 13 10.32 12.32 2.42
CA GLY A 13 10.53 11.78 1.09
C GLY A 13 9.34 11.05 0.52
N VAL A 14 8.15 11.34 0.98
CA VAL A 14 6.95 10.78 0.39
C VAL A 14 6.81 11.38 -1.00
N HIS A 15 6.62 10.52 -1.98
CA HIS A 15 6.68 10.93 -3.38
C HIS A 15 5.35 10.67 -4.08
N PHE A 16 4.88 11.65 -4.83
CA PHE A 16 3.63 11.55 -5.57
C PHE A 16 3.94 11.81 -7.04
N PRO A 17 4.27 10.75 -7.80
CA PRO A 17 4.66 10.95 -9.20
C PRO A 17 3.60 11.65 -10.05
N HIS A 18 2.34 11.36 -9.77
CA HIS A 18 1.24 11.97 -10.51
C HIS A 18 0.14 12.33 -9.52
N PRO A 19 0.26 13.48 -8.85
CA PRO A 19 -0.63 13.79 -7.71
C PRO A 19 -2.01 14.26 -8.15
N THR A 20 -2.72 13.39 -8.83
CA THR A 20 -4.07 13.69 -9.31
C THR A 20 -5.04 12.70 -8.69
N GLY A 21 -6.11 13.20 -8.12
CA GLY A 21 -7.16 12.34 -7.59
C GLY A 21 -6.80 11.55 -6.35
N ILE A 22 -5.76 11.96 -5.64
CA ILE A 22 -5.36 11.27 -4.42
C ILE A 22 -6.16 11.79 -3.25
N VAL A 23 -6.71 10.89 -2.46
CA VAL A 23 -7.47 11.26 -1.28
C VAL A 23 -6.83 10.57 -0.09
N ILE A 24 -6.39 11.33 0.88
CA ILE A 24 -5.76 10.80 2.08
C ILE A 24 -6.51 11.35 3.28
N GLY A 25 -7.08 10.45 4.06
CA GLY A 25 -7.83 10.85 5.23
C GLY A 25 -6.93 11.44 6.31
N GLU A 26 -7.53 12.22 7.18
CA GLU A 26 -6.77 12.99 8.12
C GLU A 26 -5.98 12.16 9.11
N GLY A 27 -6.45 11.01 9.44
CA GLY A 27 -5.78 10.16 10.42
C GLY A 27 -4.79 9.16 9.85
N VAL A 28 -4.54 9.21 8.54
CA VAL A 28 -3.63 8.27 7.91
C VAL A 28 -2.20 8.60 8.27
N VAL A 29 -1.41 7.59 8.59
CA VAL A 29 0.00 7.77 8.91
C VAL A 29 0.82 7.14 7.79
N ILE A 30 1.77 7.89 7.25
CA ILE A 30 2.57 7.45 6.13
C ILE A 30 4.04 7.54 6.51
N GLY A 31 4.75 6.44 6.33
CA GLY A 31 6.17 6.39 6.68
C GLY A 31 7.06 7.11 5.67
N ASP A 32 8.36 6.88 5.77
CA ASP A 32 9.32 7.57 4.94
C ASP A 32 9.41 6.93 3.55
N LYS A 33 9.66 7.75 2.55
CA LYS A 33 9.93 7.28 1.20
C LYS A 33 8.84 6.40 0.62
N VAL A 34 7.61 6.67 0.96
CA VAL A 34 6.47 5.99 0.40
C VAL A 34 6.15 6.65 -0.94
N THR A 35 5.80 5.86 -1.93
CA THR A 35 5.43 6.37 -3.25
C THR A 35 3.96 6.10 -3.48
N ILE A 36 3.20 7.11 -3.83
CA ILE A 36 1.76 7.01 -4.01
C ILE A 36 1.41 7.56 -5.38
N TYR A 37 0.86 6.70 -6.22
CA TYR A 37 0.48 7.09 -7.58
C TYR A 37 -0.91 7.74 -7.59
N GLN A 38 -1.37 8.10 -8.77
CA GLN A 38 -2.62 8.85 -8.92
C GLN A 38 -3.84 8.03 -8.53
N ASN A 39 -4.89 8.72 -8.15
CA ASN A 39 -6.20 8.14 -7.84
C ASN A 39 -6.18 7.12 -6.70
N VAL A 40 -5.25 7.24 -5.79
CA VAL A 40 -5.18 6.37 -4.62
C VAL A 40 -6.04 6.96 -3.51
N THR A 41 -6.75 6.11 -2.80
CA THR A 41 -7.55 6.53 -1.66
C THR A 41 -7.06 5.82 -0.40
N LEU A 42 -6.72 6.60 0.61
CA LEU A 42 -6.34 6.08 1.91
C LEU A 42 -7.29 6.71 2.91
N GLY A 43 -8.11 5.92 3.55
CA GLY A 43 -9.10 6.53 4.45
C GLY A 43 -9.81 5.56 5.35
N GLY A 44 -10.78 6.08 6.06
CA GLY A 44 -11.62 5.26 6.92
C GLY A 44 -12.64 4.50 6.10
N ALA A 45 -13.12 3.40 6.64
CA ALA A 45 -14.09 2.57 5.96
C ALA A 45 -15.52 2.90 6.32
N ARG A 46 -15.75 3.60 7.41
CA ARG A 46 -17.09 3.88 7.90
C ARG A 46 -17.22 5.29 8.37
N LEU A 47 -18.45 5.74 8.42
CA LEU A 47 -18.71 7.04 9.01
C LEU A 47 -18.29 6.99 10.47
N GLY A 48 -17.65 8.04 10.91
CA GLY A 48 -17.21 8.09 12.30
C GLY A 48 -15.84 7.51 12.56
N ASP A 49 -15.21 6.95 11.56
CA ASP A 49 -13.86 6.39 11.74
C ASP A 49 -12.88 7.46 12.19
N TRP A 50 -13.11 8.70 11.83
CA TRP A 50 -12.22 9.77 12.24
C TRP A 50 -12.23 9.93 13.77
N GLN A 51 -13.32 9.61 14.41
CA GLN A 51 -13.39 9.73 15.86
C GLN A 51 -12.67 8.57 16.55
N LYS A 52 -12.62 7.43 15.89
CA LYS A 52 -12.00 6.24 16.45
C LYS A 52 -10.60 6.01 15.94
N ASN A 53 -10.11 6.93 15.13
CA ASN A 53 -8.78 6.81 14.57
C ASN A 53 -8.61 5.51 13.79
N ASN A 54 -9.62 5.14 13.03
CA ASN A 54 -9.59 3.92 12.24
C ASN A 54 -9.11 4.21 10.83
N TYR A 55 -7.84 4.56 10.71
CA TYR A 55 -7.23 4.91 9.44
C TYR A 55 -6.02 4.04 9.17
N PRO A 56 -5.65 3.86 7.92
CA PRO A 56 -4.49 3.04 7.58
C PRO A 56 -3.17 3.64 8.06
N GLU A 57 -2.21 2.76 8.31
CA GLU A 57 -0.84 3.16 8.55
C GLU A 57 0.00 2.52 7.46
N ILE A 58 0.81 3.32 6.79
CA ILE A 58 1.61 2.85 5.67
C ILE A 58 3.08 2.85 6.09
N GLY A 59 3.72 1.70 6.02
CA GLY A 59 5.12 1.59 6.40
C GLY A 59 6.05 2.21 5.39
N SER A 60 7.28 2.44 5.79
CA SER A 60 8.27 3.12 4.96
C SER A 60 8.61 2.31 3.71
N ASN A 61 8.99 3.00 2.65
CA ASN A 61 9.43 2.39 1.41
C ASN A 61 8.36 1.55 0.71
N THR A 62 7.10 1.78 1.00
CA THR A 62 5.98 1.09 0.38
C THR A 62 5.58 1.84 -0.89
N VAL A 63 5.19 1.11 -1.90
CA VAL A 63 4.72 1.69 -3.15
C VAL A 63 3.26 1.35 -3.34
N ILE A 64 2.44 2.35 -3.58
CA ILE A 64 1.01 2.18 -3.78
C ILE A 64 0.69 2.62 -5.19
N PHE A 65 0.32 1.67 -6.04
CA PHE A 65 0.10 1.96 -7.44
C PHE A 65 -1.28 2.58 -7.70
N ALA A 66 -1.47 3.06 -8.90
CA ALA A 66 -2.63 3.89 -9.25
C ALA A 66 -3.96 3.20 -8.96
N GLY A 67 -4.89 3.97 -8.46
CA GLY A 67 -6.26 3.50 -8.25
C GLY A 67 -6.46 2.60 -7.06
N ALA A 68 -5.43 2.34 -6.28
CA ALA A 68 -5.58 1.48 -5.11
C ALA A 68 -6.42 2.16 -4.03
N VAL A 69 -7.15 1.36 -3.28
CA VAL A 69 -7.98 1.85 -2.18
C VAL A 69 -7.57 1.07 -0.93
N ILE A 70 -7.12 1.78 0.08
CA ILE A 70 -6.75 1.18 1.36
C ILE A 70 -7.61 1.85 2.41
N VAL A 71 -8.51 1.10 3.00
CA VAL A 71 -9.46 1.70 3.94
C VAL A 71 -9.56 0.91 5.22
N GLY A 72 -9.88 1.61 6.28
CA GLY A 72 -10.06 1.02 7.58
C GLY A 72 -8.79 1.00 8.37
N ARG A 73 -8.86 0.39 9.53
CA ARG A 73 -7.72 0.35 10.42
C ARG A 73 -6.81 -0.80 10.01
N VAL A 74 -6.04 -0.59 8.97
CA VAL A 74 -5.12 -1.62 8.48
C VAL A 74 -3.70 -1.12 8.58
N LYS A 75 -2.79 -2.04 8.74
CA LYS A 75 -1.38 -1.70 8.84
C LYS A 75 -0.67 -2.30 7.65
N ILE A 76 -0.10 -1.44 6.83
CA ILE A 76 0.70 -1.87 5.70
C ILE A 76 2.15 -1.81 6.17
N GLY A 77 2.85 -2.91 6.06
CA GLY A 77 4.23 -2.97 6.54
C GLY A 77 5.19 -2.17 5.68
N ALA A 78 6.46 -2.26 6.01
CA ALA A 78 7.49 -1.57 5.27
C ALA A 78 7.85 -2.35 4.01
N GLY A 79 8.20 -1.64 2.95
CA GLY A 79 8.65 -2.29 1.73
C GLY A 79 7.59 -3.08 1.00
N CYS A 80 6.32 -2.76 1.24
CA CYS A 80 5.23 -3.46 0.59
C CYS A 80 4.94 -2.89 -0.78
N THR A 81 4.20 -3.64 -1.57
CA THR A 81 3.72 -3.18 -2.87
C THR A 81 2.22 -3.38 -2.92
N ILE A 82 1.50 -2.32 -3.20
CA ILE A 82 0.05 -2.40 -3.34
C ILE A 82 -0.25 -2.22 -4.82
N GLY A 83 -0.81 -3.25 -5.43
CA GLY A 83 -1.03 -3.23 -6.87
C GLY A 83 -2.07 -2.23 -7.31
N ALA A 84 -2.07 -1.93 -8.60
CA ALA A 84 -3.02 -0.96 -9.15
C ALA A 84 -4.45 -1.48 -8.98
N ASN A 85 -5.35 -0.57 -8.65
CA ASN A 85 -6.77 -0.86 -8.48
C ASN A 85 -7.07 -1.94 -7.44
N SER A 86 -6.16 -2.14 -6.50
CA SER A 86 -6.39 -3.11 -5.43
C SER A 86 -7.23 -2.48 -4.34
N VAL A 87 -7.98 -3.31 -3.64
CA VAL A 87 -8.77 -2.84 -2.51
C VAL A 87 -8.28 -3.60 -1.28
N VAL A 88 -7.56 -2.91 -0.41
CA VAL A 88 -6.91 -3.52 0.74
C VAL A 88 -7.73 -3.26 1.98
N LEU A 89 -8.19 -4.34 2.59
CA LEU A 89 -9.05 -4.26 3.77
C LEU A 89 -8.42 -4.96 4.97
N THR A 90 -7.24 -5.52 4.82
CA THR A 90 -6.58 -6.24 5.90
C THR A 90 -5.12 -5.83 5.97
N ASP A 91 -4.46 -6.18 7.05
CA ASP A 91 -3.06 -5.86 7.22
C ASP A 91 -2.20 -6.54 6.16
N VAL A 92 -1.12 -5.88 5.79
CA VAL A 92 -0.18 -6.42 4.82
C VAL A 92 1.18 -6.50 5.51
N PRO A 93 1.77 -7.67 5.64
CA PRO A 93 3.05 -7.79 6.35
C PRO A 93 4.20 -7.19 5.56
N ASP A 94 5.29 -6.92 6.25
CA ASP A 94 6.46 -6.30 5.64
C ASP A 94 6.90 -7.06 4.40
N GLY A 95 7.18 -6.33 3.35
CA GLY A 95 7.69 -6.90 2.12
C GLY A 95 6.68 -7.64 1.26
N ALA A 96 5.44 -7.71 1.70
CA ALA A 96 4.43 -8.45 0.94
C ALA A 96 3.82 -7.58 -0.15
N THR A 97 3.08 -8.21 -1.03
CA THR A 97 2.39 -7.54 -2.12
C THR A 97 0.91 -7.81 -1.98
N ALA A 98 0.09 -6.78 -2.09
CA ALA A 98 -1.36 -6.93 -2.06
C ALA A 98 -1.92 -6.59 -3.42
N VAL A 99 -2.68 -7.48 -4.02
CA VAL A 99 -3.24 -7.25 -5.35
C VAL A 99 -4.67 -7.75 -5.42
N GLY A 100 -5.47 -7.07 -6.18
CA GLY A 100 -6.85 -7.49 -6.44
C GLY A 100 -7.88 -6.77 -5.60
N ALA A 101 -9.14 -7.07 -5.85
CA ALA A 101 -10.26 -6.44 -5.15
C ALA A 101 -11.30 -7.51 -4.82
N PRO A 102 -11.36 -8.01 -3.58
CA PRO A 102 -10.50 -7.61 -2.46
C PRO A 102 -9.09 -8.13 -2.64
N ALA A 103 -8.13 -7.47 -2.06
CA ALA A 103 -6.74 -7.79 -2.31
C ALA A 103 -6.36 -9.11 -1.69
N ARG A 104 -5.50 -9.82 -2.39
CA ARG A 104 -4.87 -11.01 -1.85
C ARG A 104 -3.45 -10.66 -1.51
N ILE A 105 -2.94 -11.27 -0.48
CA ILE A 105 -1.60 -10.99 0.00
C ILE A 105 -0.65 -12.02 -0.55
N LEU A 106 0.36 -11.57 -1.25
CA LEU A 106 1.41 -12.42 -1.76
C LEU A 106 2.61 -12.20 -0.85
N TYR A 107 2.95 -13.22 -0.10
CA TYR A 107 4.00 -13.08 0.90
C TYR A 107 5.38 -13.14 0.25
N PRO A 108 6.36 -12.46 0.84
CA PRO A 108 7.70 -12.48 0.28
C PRO A 108 8.26 -13.90 0.37
N LYS A 109 9.05 -14.27 -0.62
CA LYS A 109 9.65 -15.59 -0.59
C LYS A 109 10.84 -15.57 0.30
N ASN A 110 11.25 -16.78 0.69
CA ASN A 110 12.39 -16.92 1.48
C ASN A 110 13.55 -16.29 0.83
N PRO A 111 14.42 -15.68 1.53
CA PRO A 111 15.55 -14.95 0.96
C PRO A 111 16.70 -15.83 0.51
N ASP A 112 16.47 -16.88 -0.16
CA ASP A 112 17.52 -17.68 -0.73
C ASP A 112 17.92 -17.01 -2.03
N PRO A 113 19.14 -16.59 -2.19
CA PRO A 113 19.55 -15.88 -3.38
C PRO A 113 19.27 -16.64 -4.66
N LEU A 114 19.47 -17.93 -4.63
CA LEU A 114 19.23 -18.70 -5.82
C LEU A 114 17.76 -18.76 -6.11
N THR A 115 16.99 -18.95 -5.09
CA THR A 115 15.57 -18.99 -5.24
C THR A 115 15.07 -17.66 -5.74
N ALA A 116 15.60 -16.61 -5.22
CA ALA A 116 15.15 -15.32 -5.62
C ALA A 116 15.38 -15.10 -7.10
N SER A 117 16.53 -15.46 -7.60
CA SER A 117 16.77 -15.22 -8.98
C SER A 117 15.93 -16.15 -9.82
N GLY A 118 15.79 -17.37 -9.38
CA GLY A 118 14.96 -18.28 -10.14
C GLY A 118 13.52 -17.89 -10.12
N SER A 119 13.08 -17.37 -9.02
CA SER A 119 11.68 -17.07 -8.93
C SER A 119 11.31 -15.92 -9.81
N LEU A 120 12.24 -15.11 -10.21
CA LEU A 120 11.88 -14.05 -11.07
C LEU A 120 11.37 -14.59 -12.35
N MET A 121 11.96 -15.63 -12.79
CA MET A 121 11.52 -16.16 -13.95
C MET A 121 10.35 -16.92 -13.72
N ALA A 122 10.30 -17.60 -12.68
CA ALA A 122 9.17 -18.44 -12.40
C ALA A 122 8.01 -17.67 -11.89
N ALA A 123 8.19 -16.48 -11.52
CA ALA A 123 7.12 -15.73 -10.94
C ALA A 123 5.80 -15.81 -11.69
N PRO A 124 5.82 -15.67 -12.96
CA PRO A 124 4.57 -15.72 -13.68
C PRO A 124 3.86 -17.02 -13.47
N ALA A 125 4.60 -18.06 -13.51
CA ALA A 125 3.99 -19.36 -13.33
C ALA A 125 3.42 -19.48 -11.94
N ALA A 126 4.14 -19.04 -10.99
CA ALA A 126 3.66 -19.11 -9.65
C ALA A 126 2.38 -18.32 -9.51
N LEU A 127 2.29 -17.24 -10.21
CA LEU A 127 1.11 -16.45 -10.11
C LEU A 127 -0.06 -17.14 -10.72
N SER A 128 0.18 -17.81 -11.77
CA SER A 128 -0.93 -18.42 -12.41
C SER A 128 -1.56 -19.44 -11.52
N THR A 129 -0.79 -20.06 -10.73
CA THR A 129 -1.39 -21.06 -9.93
C THR A 129 -2.06 -20.40 -8.84
N GLY A 130 -1.63 -19.34 -8.68
CA GLY A 130 -2.30 -18.81 -7.77
C GLY A 130 -3.22 -19.30 -7.04
N ASP A 131 -3.26 -19.56 -7.34
CA ASP A 131 -4.00 -19.87 -6.88
C ASP A 131 -3.99 -19.96 -6.10
#